data_2b26d895541855811fed33232de9d5b4
#
_entry.id   2b26d895541855811fed33232de9d5b4
#
_cell.length_a   1.000
_cell.length_b   1.000
_cell.length_c   1.000
_cell.angle_alpha   90.00
_cell.angle_beta   90.00
_cell.angle_gamma   90.00
#
_symmetry.space_group_name_H-M   'P 1'
#
loop_
_entity.id
_entity.type
_entity.pdbx_description
1 polymer ?
#
loop_
_entity_poly.entity_id
_entity_poly.type
_entity_poly.pdbx_seq_one_letter_code
_entity_poly.pdbx_strand_id
1 'polypeptide(L)'
;MITTNRPAPKLRLGKSEWVVLGVIFVYSFVPVVGGLIRVLELAGGPRIAPENPRALLSPTPIIIHILSSSLFCVLGAFQFMPSLRRQRPAVHRRIGQIVAVMGCVSALTGLWMTHFYTFPRTLQGGSLYWVRMVLGTAMTGLIIWAMIAIKNRNVFQHGASLIRAYAIGQGASTQAVIGIVWIIAAGSEPMGPLRDGLMIFAWMLNLLVAEGFIRTLRRQQRYRKLGAQVRQSNPTSSSDTLADCTCPGNVGGNAHKR
;
A
#
# COMPACT_ATOMS: atom_id res chain seq x y z
N MET A 1 -14.58 14.74 40.19
CA MET A 1 -13.54 14.47 39.17
C MET A 1 -14.01 15.06 37.85
N ILE A 2 -13.50 16.23 37.46
CA ILE A 2 -13.83 16.90 36.19
C ILE A 2 -12.92 16.29 35.15
N THR A 3 -13.43 15.39 34.34
CA THR A 3 -12.71 14.87 33.15
C THR A 3 -12.65 15.99 32.12
N THR A 4 -11.51 16.68 32.05
CA THR A 4 -11.23 17.63 30.96
C THR A 4 -11.20 16.90 29.63
N ASN A 5 -12.28 17.02 28.88
CA ASN A 5 -12.43 16.48 27.54
C ASN A 5 -11.56 17.30 26.57
N ARG A 6 -10.22 17.09 26.60
CA ARG A 6 -9.31 17.72 25.63
C ARG A 6 -9.59 17.13 24.25
N PRO A 7 -9.94 17.95 23.23
CA PRO A 7 -10.12 17.45 21.89
C PRO A 7 -8.84 16.76 21.42
N ALA A 8 -8.99 15.58 20.84
CA ALA A 8 -7.87 14.82 20.34
C ALA A 8 -7.09 15.65 19.29
N PRO A 9 -5.76 15.74 19.40
CA PRO A 9 -4.96 16.58 18.50
C PRO A 9 -5.23 16.19 17.03
N LYS A 10 -5.37 17.23 16.14
CA LYS A 10 -5.63 17.01 14.72
C LYS A 10 -4.48 16.23 14.08
N LEU A 11 -4.79 15.23 13.25
CA LEU A 11 -3.80 14.48 12.48
C LEU A 11 -3.09 15.43 11.51
N ARG A 12 -1.76 15.56 11.63
CA ARG A 12 -0.94 16.37 10.72
C ARG A 12 -0.16 15.44 9.80
N LEU A 13 -0.51 15.46 8.51
CA LEU A 13 0.22 14.74 7.47
C LEU A 13 1.31 15.64 6.88
N GLY A 14 2.47 15.05 6.58
CA GLY A 14 3.54 15.73 5.85
C GLY A 14 3.17 15.93 4.36
N LYS A 15 3.78 16.92 3.70
CA LYS A 15 3.54 17.16 2.26
C LYS A 15 3.78 15.90 1.40
N SER A 16 4.84 15.15 1.68
CA SER A 16 5.15 13.89 0.98
C SER A 16 4.09 12.81 1.18
N GLU A 17 3.46 12.74 2.35
CA GLU A 17 2.38 11.79 2.62
C GLU A 17 1.12 12.13 1.83
N TRP A 18 0.79 13.41 1.67
CA TRP A 18 -0.31 13.87 0.82
C TRP A 18 -0.06 13.53 -0.66
N VAL A 19 1.17 13.70 -1.14
CA VAL A 19 1.54 13.32 -2.51
C VAL A 19 1.38 11.82 -2.72
N VAL A 20 1.88 10.99 -1.81
CA VAL A 20 1.74 9.52 -1.90
C VAL A 20 0.28 9.10 -1.91
N LEU A 21 -0.56 9.68 -1.03
CA LEU A 21 -2.01 9.43 -1.04
C LEU A 21 -2.64 9.83 -2.36
N GLY A 22 -2.38 11.04 -2.83
CA GLY A 22 -2.93 11.55 -4.08
C GLY A 22 -2.57 10.66 -5.26
N VAL A 23 -1.31 10.25 -5.37
CA VAL A 23 -0.84 9.34 -6.42
C VAL A 23 -1.58 7.98 -6.35
N ILE A 24 -1.68 7.38 -5.16
CA ILE A 24 -2.38 6.09 -5.01
C ILE A 24 -3.87 6.23 -5.35
N PHE A 25 -4.53 7.32 -4.94
CA PHE A 25 -5.95 7.53 -5.25
C PHE A 25 -6.21 7.75 -6.73
N VAL A 26 -5.41 8.58 -7.40
CA VAL A 26 -5.49 8.77 -8.86
C VAL A 26 -5.24 7.45 -9.59
N TYR A 27 -4.23 6.71 -9.15
CA TYR A 27 -3.89 5.41 -9.70
C TYR A 27 -4.99 4.35 -9.55
N SER A 28 -5.68 4.33 -8.40
CA SER A 28 -6.78 3.40 -8.12
C SER A 28 -8.14 3.89 -8.64
N PHE A 29 -8.22 5.12 -9.13
CA PHE A 29 -9.48 5.77 -9.49
C PHE A 29 -10.28 4.97 -10.53
N VAL A 30 -9.63 4.62 -11.64
CA VAL A 30 -10.28 3.94 -12.77
C VAL A 30 -10.89 2.60 -12.34
N PRO A 31 -10.16 1.64 -11.72
CA PRO A 31 -10.74 0.37 -11.34
C PRO A 31 -11.76 0.49 -10.21
N VAL A 32 -11.60 1.43 -9.29
CA VAL A 32 -12.56 1.65 -8.19
C VAL A 32 -13.87 2.21 -8.75
N VAL A 33 -13.83 3.28 -9.53
CA VAL A 33 -15.04 3.90 -10.10
C VAL A 33 -15.73 2.96 -11.09
N GLY A 34 -14.97 2.34 -12.01
CA GLY A 34 -15.51 1.37 -12.95
C GLY A 34 -16.15 0.16 -12.27
N GLY A 35 -15.53 -0.31 -11.18
CA GLY A 35 -16.07 -1.35 -10.34
C GLY A 35 -17.39 -0.93 -9.67
N LEU A 36 -17.45 0.25 -9.06
CA LEU A 36 -18.66 0.76 -8.40
C LEU A 36 -19.80 0.98 -9.40
N ILE A 37 -19.51 1.48 -10.62
CA ILE A 37 -20.49 1.56 -11.70
C ILE A 37 -21.06 0.16 -11.99
N ARG A 38 -20.21 -0.87 -12.10
CA ARG A 38 -20.65 -2.25 -12.30
C ARG A 38 -21.56 -2.77 -11.16
N VAL A 39 -21.25 -2.43 -9.91
CA VAL A 39 -22.11 -2.80 -8.77
C VAL A 39 -23.46 -2.13 -8.87
N LEU A 40 -23.52 -0.84 -9.25
CA LEU A 40 -24.78 -0.12 -9.44
C LEU A 40 -25.62 -0.72 -10.58
N GLU A 41 -25.01 -1.10 -11.70
CA GLU A 41 -25.70 -1.79 -12.80
C GLU A 41 -26.30 -3.14 -12.36
N LEU A 42 -25.52 -3.93 -11.60
CA LEU A 42 -26.01 -5.22 -11.07
C LEU A 42 -27.10 -5.07 -10.01
N ALA A 43 -27.21 -3.90 -9.38
CA ALA A 43 -28.30 -3.54 -8.47
C ALA A 43 -29.55 -2.98 -9.20
N GLY A 44 -29.60 -3.03 -10.53
CA GLY A 44 -30.74 -2.54 -11.33
C GLY A 44 -30.60 -1.12 -11.88
N GLY A 45 -29.40 -0.53 -11.77
CA GLY A 45 -29.09 0.78 -12.36
C GLY A 45 -28.89 0.76 -13.88
N PRO A 46 -28.63 1.95 -14.49
CA PRO A 46 -28.44 2.06 -15.93
C PRO A 46 -27.21 1.27 -16.41
N ARG A 47 -27.30 0.65 -17.58
CA ARG A 47 -26.20 -0.10 -18.21
C ARG A 47 -25.22 0.87 -18.88
N ILE A 48 -24.07 1.10 -18.25
CA ILE A 48 -23.03 2.03 -18.72
C ILE A 48 -21.79 1.26 -19.16
N ALA A 49 -21.39 0.18 -18.43
CA ALA A 49 -20.20 -0.59 -18.73
C ALA A 49 -20.48 -1.71 -19.75
N PRO A 50 -19.46 -2.19 -20.49
CA PRO A 50 -19.64 -3.29 -21.46
C PRO A 50 -20.33 -4.52 -20.85
N GLU A 51 -21.13 -5.22 -21.65
CA GLU A 51 -21.87 -6.38 -21.16
C GLU A 51 -20.96 -7.46 -20.57
N ASN A 52 -21.34 -7.98 -19.43
CA ASN A 52 -20.65 -9.06 -18.73
C ASN A 52 -21.66 -10.16 -18.34
N PRO A 53 -21.98 -11.11 -19.25
CA PRO A 53 -22.96 -12.16 -18.98
C PRO A 53 -22.67 -12.97 -17.72
N ARG A 54 -21.41 -13.19 -17.39
CA ARG A 54 -20.97 -13.93 -16.19
C ARG A 54 -21.37 -13.23 -14.91
N ALA A 55 -21.25 -11.89 -14.90
CA ALA A 55 -21.66 -11.06 -13.77
C ALA A 55 -23.18 -11.07 -13.58
N LEU A 56 -23.93 -11.18 -14.67
CA LEU A 56 -25.39 -11.29 -14.62
C LEU A 56 -25.86 -12.67 -14.13
N LEU A 57 -25.19 -13.75 -14.54
CA LEU A 57 -25.51 -15.11 -14.11
C LEU A 57 -25.15 -15.38 -12.65
N SER A 58 -24.09 -14.79 -12.14
CA SER A 58 -23.65 -14.95 -10.76
C SER A 58 -23.08 -13.63 -10.23
N PRO A 59 -23.93 -12.69 -9.78
CA PRO A 59 -23.52 -11.33 -9.42
C PRO A 59 -22.81 -11.25 -8.06
N THR A 60 -23.12 -12.14 -7.12
CA THR A 60 -22.62 -12.05 -5.75
C THR A 60 -21.07 -12.04 -5.63
N PRO A 61 -20.33 -12.95 -6.27
CA PRO A 61 -18.86 -12.96 -6.13
C PRO A 61 -18.20 -11.70 -6.66
N ILE A 62 -18.66 -11.18 -7.81
CA ILE A 62 -18.08 -9.96 -8.39
C ILE A 62 -18.43 -8.72 -7.56
N ILE A 63 -19.64 -8.64 -6.99
CA ILE A 63 -20.02 -7.54 -6.09
C ILE A 63 -19.13 -7.54 -4.85
N ILE A 64 -18.99 -8.69 -4.18
CA ILE A 64 -18.13 -8.83 -2.99
C ILE A 64 -16.68 -8.50 -3.36
N HIS A 65 -16.20 -8.99 -4.50
CA HIS A 65 -14.83 -8.69 -4.98
C HIS A 65 -14.61 -7.19 -5.18
N ILE A 66 -15.51 -6.51 -5.90
CA ILE A 66 -15.39 -5.08 -6.17
C ILE A 66 -15.40 -4.27 -4.88
N LEU A 67 -16.35 -4.53 -3.97
CA LEU A 67 -16.44 -3.79 -2.72
C LEU A 67 -15.21 -4.02 -1.83
N SER A 68 -14.80 -5.28 -1.68
CA SER A 68 -13.63 -5.61 -0.85
C SER A 68 -12.31 -5.11 -1.45
N SER A 69 -12.12 -5.20 -2.77
CA SER A 69 -10.92 -4.68 -3.44
C SER A 69 -10.86 -3.16 -3.41
N SER A 70 -11.98 -2.46 -3.58
CA SER A 70 -12.05 -1.01 -3.45
C SER A 70 -11.68 -0.54 -2.05
N LEU A 71 -12.24 -1.19 -1.02
CA LEU A 71 -11.87 -0.90 0.37
C LEU A 71 -10.40 -1.22 0.66
N PHE A 72 -9.90 -2.35 0.14
CA PHE A 72 -8.50 -2.71 0.27
C PHE A 72 -7.56 -1.67 -0.35
N CYS A 73 -7.84 -1.23 -1.58
CA CYS A 73 -7.03 -0.23 -2.29
C CYS A 73 -7.09 1.14 -1.61
N VAL A 74 -8.28 1.63 -1.27
CA VAL A 74 -8.47 2.97 -0.70
C VAL A 74 -7.95 3.04 0.73
N LEU A 75 -8.39 2.14 1.62
CA LEU A 75 -7.96 2.14 3.01
C LEU A 75 -6.51 1.69 3.17
N GLY A 76 -6.03 0.82 2.28
CA GLY A 76 -4.64 0.37 2.24
C GLY A 76 -3.65 1.50 2.00
N ALA A 77 -4.03 2.53 1.22
CA ALA A 77 -3.20 3.70 0.99
C ALA A 77 -2.81 4.41 2.31
N PHE A 78 -3.73 4.49 3.28
CA PHE A 78 -3.47 5.09 4.59
C PHE A 78 -2.44 4.31 5.43
N GLN A 79 -2.23 3.02 5.15
CA GLN A 79 -1.24 2.22 5.87
C GLN A 79 0.21 2.62 5.55
N PHE A 80 0.43 3.30 4.42
CA PHE A 80 1.74 3.84 4.03
C PHE A 80 2.09 5.15 4.74
N MET A 81 1.23 5.68 5.63
CA MET A 81 1.45 6.96 6.32
C MET A 81 2.18 6.80 7.65
N PRO A 82 3.45 7.24 7.76
CA PRO A 82 4.17 7.26 9.03
C PRO A 82 3.49 8.14 10.09
N SER A 83 2.86 9.25 9.68
CA SER A 83 2.16 10.16 10.58
C SER A 83 0.94 9.50 11.22
N LEU A 84 0.13 8.76 10.46
CA LEU A 84 -1.01 8.01 10.99
C LEU A 84 -0.55 6.99 12.03
N ARG A 85 0.50 6.21 11.71
CA ARG A 85 1.05 5.21 12.62
C ARG A 85 1.60 5.81 13.91
N ARG A 86 2.26 6.99 13.85
CA ARG A 86 2.86 7.66 15.00
C ARG A 86 1.86 8.43 15.84
N GLN A 87 0.96 9.19 15.21
CA GLN A 87 0.04 10.09 15.91
C GLN A 87 -1.25 9.39 16.34
N ARG A 88 -1.69 8.36 15.59
CA ARG A 88 -2.96 7.63 15.81
C ARG A 88 -2.77 6.12 15.69
N PRO A 89 -1.96 5.48 16.55
CA PRO A 89 -1.64 4.05 16.41
C PRO A 89 -2.86 3.13 16.55
N ALA A 90 -3.88 3.52 17.32
CA ALA A 90 -5.13 2.76 17.42
C ALA A 90 -5.92 2.77 16.10
N VAL A 91 -5.99 3.93 15.43
CA VAL A 91 -6.66 4.06 14.12
C VAL A 91 -5.91 3.28 13.06
N HIS A 92 -4.57 3.41 13.00
CA HIS A 92 -3.74 2.63 12.10
C HIS A 92 -3.98 1.11 12.24
N ARG A 93 -4.05 0.60 13.47
CA ARG A 93 -4.33 -0.82 13.74
C ARG A 93 -5.73 -1.24 13.27
N ARG A 94 -6.78 -0.45 13.59
CA ARG A 94 -8.16 -0.76 13.17
C ARG A 94 -8.31 -0.77 11.65
N ILE A 95 -7.80 0.26 10.96
CA ILE A 95 -7.80 0.32 9.50
C ILE A 95 -7.00 -0.85 8.94
N GLY A 96 -5.84 -1.17 9.51
CA GLY A 96 -5.01 -2.31 9.08
C GLY A 96 -5.72 -3.66 9.19
N GLN A 97 -6.52 -3.88 10.24
CA GLN A 97 -7.35 -5.08 10.38
C GLN A 97 -8.43 -5.16 9.30
N ILE A 98 -9.14 -4.05 9.04
CA ILE A 98 -10.14 -3.98 7.97
C ILE A 98 -9.48 -4.27 6.62
N VAL A 99 -8.36 -3.63 6.32
CA VAL A 99 -7.60 -3.84 5.08
C VAL A 99 -7.17 -5.29 4.93
N ALA A 100 -6.69 -5.94 6.00
CA ALA A 100 -6.31 -7.35 5.95
C ALA A 100 -7.49 -8.27 5.62
N VAL A 101 -8.65 -8.07 6.28
CA VAL A 101 -9.87 -8.84 6.01
C VAL A 101 -10.35 -8.60 4.58
N MET A 102 -10.46 -7.33 4.15
CA MET A 102 -10.92 -6.97 2.81
C MET A 102 -9.97 -7.50 1.73
N GLY A 103 -8.66 -7.47 1.98
CA GLY A 103 -7.66 -8.05 1.08
C GLY A 103 -7.80 -9.56 0.91
N CYS A 104 -8.02 -10.30 2.00
CA CYS A 104 -8.30 -11.74 1.93
C CYS A 104 -9.61 -12.04 1.19
N VAL A 105 -10.69 -11.32 1.50
CA VAL A 105 -11.99 -11.47 0.82
C VAL A 105 -11.85 -11.19 -0.68
N SER A 106 -11.16 -10.12 -1.05
CA SER A 106 -10.89 -9.78 -2.46
C SER A 106 -10.08 -10.88 -3.16
N ALA A 107 -9.02 -11.39 -2.54
CA ALA A 107 -8.20 -12.46 -3.12
C ALA A 107 -9.01 -13.75 -3.31
N LEU A 108 -9.76 -14.18 -2.29
CA LEU A 108 -10.55 -15.40 -2.34
C LEU A 108 -11.69 -15.32 -3.37
N THR A 109 -12.39 -14.18 -3.43
CA THR A 109 -13.43 -13.98 -4.46
C THR A 109 -12.85 -13.89 -5.87
N GLY A 110 -11.66 -13.31 -6.02
CA GLY A 110 -10.91 -13.32 -7.27
C GLY A 110 -10.51 -14.73 -7.73
N LEU A 111 -10.04 -15.57 -6.80
CA LEU A 111 -9.75 -16.99 -7.06
C LEU A 111 -11.02 -17.74 -7.47
N TRP A 112 -12.09 -17.54 -6.73
CA TRP A 112 -13.39 -18.14 -7.04
C TRP A 112 -13.86 -17.76 -8.45
N MET A 113 -13.86 -16.47 -8.80
CA MET A 113 -14.24 -16.01 -10.14
C MET A 113 -13.33 -16.57 -11.23
N THR A 114 -12.00 -16.64 -10.98
CA THR A 114 -11.03 -17.19 -11.93
C THR A 114 -11.33 -18.64 -12.26
N HIS A 115 -11.80 -19.43 -11.28
CA HIS A 115 -12.04 -20.86 -11.44
C HIS A 115 -13.47 -21.16 -11.94
N PHE A 116 -14.48 -20.49 -11.43
CA PHE A 116 -15.89 -20.84 -11.69
C PHE A 116 -16.54 -20.02 -12.80
N TYR A 117 -16.04 -18.83 -13.14
CA TYR A 117 -16.58 -18.10 -14.27
C TYR A 117 -16.05 -18.69 -15.58
N THR A 118 -16.96 -18.90 -16.53
CA THR A 118 -16.62 -19.36 -17.89
C THR A 118 -16.06 -18.20 -18.71
N PHE A 119 -14.75 -18.06 -18.75
CA PHE A 119 -14.10 -17.02 -19.57
C PHE A 119 -13.88 -17.52 -20.99
N PRO A 120 -14.23 -16.72 -22.04
CA PRO A 120 -13.75 -16.96 -23.39
C PRO A 120 -12.22 -16.93 -23.42
N ARG A 121 -11.60 -17.76 -24.27
CA ARG A 121 -10.13 -17.81 -24.41
C ARG A 121 -9.51 -16.47 -24.83
N THR A 122 -10.29 -15.61 -25.49
CA THR A 122 -9.90 -14.23 -25.85
C THR A 122 -9.75 -13.30 -24.64
N LEU A 123 -10.40 -13.61 -23.50
CA LEU A 123 -10.37 -12.82 -22.28
C LEU A 123 -9.52 -13.45 -21.16
N GLN A 124 -9.34 -14.77 -21.18
CA GLN A 124 -8.50 -15.51 -20.23
C GLN A 124 -7.96 -16.77 -20.88
N GLY A 125 -6.69 -16.77 -21.26
CA GLY A 125 -5.96 -17.97 -21.64
C GLY A 125 -5.44 -18.75 -20.45
N GLY A 126 -4.82 -19.92 -20.70
CA GLY A 126 -4.29 -20.79 -19.67
C GLY A 126 -3.19 -20.12 -18.82
N SER A 127 -2.34 -19.30 -19.43
CA SER A 127 -1.27 -18.55 -18.73
C SER A 127 -1.85 -17.59 -17.70
N LEU A 128 -2.83 -16.79 -18.10
CA LEU A 128 -3.47 -15.82 -17.21
C LEU A 128 -4.25 -16.52 -16.10
N TYR A 129 -4.91 -17.64 -16.37
CA TYR A 129 -5.59 -18.45 -15.35
C TYR A 129 -4.62 -18.86 -14.25
N TRP A 130 -3.51 -19.51 -14.59
CA TRP A 130 -2.54 -19.98 -13.59
C TRP A 130 -1.87 -18.84 -12.84
N VAL A 131 -1.53 -17.74 -13.51
CA VAL A 131 -0.95 -16.57 -12.83
C VAL A 131 -1.94 -15.97 -11.83
N ARG A 132 -3.23 -15.86 -12.17
CA ARG A 132 -4.28 -15.41 -11.23
C ARG A 132 -4.41 -16.33 -10.03
N MET A 133 -4.38 -17.67 -10.24
CA MET A 133 -4.44 -18.64 -9.16
C MET A 133 -3.24 -18.51 -8.22
N VAL A 134 -2.02 -18.40 -8.75
CA VAL A 134 -0.80 -18.23 -7.96
C VAL A 134 -0.81 -16.89 -7.19
N LEU A 135 -1.12 -15.78 -7.87
CA LEU A 135 -1.09 -14.46 -7.24
C LEU A 135 -2.20 -14.28 -6.19
N GLY A 136 -3.40 -14.79 -6.43
CA GLY A 136 -4.49 -14.74 -5.45
C GLY A 136 -4.17 -15.55 -4.20
N THR A 137 -3.61 -16.76 -4.36
CA THR A 137 -3.15 -17.59 -3.24
C THR A 137 -1.99 -16.92 -2.51
N ALA A 138 -1.01 -16.39 -3.24
CA ALA A 138 0.12 -15.66 -2.67
C ALA A 138 -0.33 -14.42 -1.90
N MET A 139 -1.28 -13.63 -2.42
CA MET A 139 -1.83 -12.46 -1.74
C MET A 139 -2.46 -12.84 -0.40
N THR A 140 -3.30 -13.88 -0.38
CA THR A 140 -3.92 -14.40 0.85
C THR A 140 -2.84 -14.84 1.85
N GLY A 141 -1.87 -15.66 1.42
CA GLY A 141 -0.77 -16.14 2.25
C GLY A 141 0.10 -15.01 2.81
N LEU A 142 0.41 -14.00 2.00
CA LEU A 142 1.17 -12.82 2.42
C LEU A 142 0.45 -12.00 3.49
N ILE A 143 -0.88 -11.82 3.37
CA ILE A 143 -1.68 -11.11 4.37
C ILE A 143 -1.69 -11.90 5.69
N ILE A 144 -1.97 -13.21 5.64
CA ILE A 144 -1.96 -14.07 6.83
C ILE A 144 -0.58 -14.04 7.49
N TRP A 145 0.49 -14.21 6.70
CA TRP A 145 1.87 -14.15 7.21
C TRP A 145 2.19 -12.80 7.84
N ALA A 146 1.74 -11.70 7.26
CA ALA A 146 1.91 -10.38 7.83
C ALA A 146 1.24 -10.25 9.21
N MET A 147 0.05 -10.83 9.37
CA MET A 147 -0.66 -10.81 10.65
C MET A 147 0.03 -11.67 11.71
N ILE A 148 0.63 -12.80 11.32
CA ILE A 148 1.47 -13.62 12.20
C ILE A 148 2.75 -12.86 12.58
N ALA A 149 3.42 -12.25 11.59
CA ALA A 149 4.65 -11.51 11.82
C ALA A 149 4.50 -10.36 12.81
N ILE A 150 3.39 -9.61 12.76
CA ILE A 150 3.16 -8.51 13.72
C ILE A 150 2.86 -9.04 15.13
N LYS A 151 2.16 -10.17 15.28
CA LYS A 151 1.97 -10.84 16.58
C LYS A 151 3.32 -11.23 17.17
N ASN A 152 4.25 -11.69 16.36
CA ASN A 152 5.61 -12.06 16.73
C ASN A 152 6.56 -10.84 16.81
N ARG A 153 6.04 -9.61 16.83
CA ARG A 153 6.79 -8.34 16.90
C ARG A 153 7.79 -8.11 15.75
N ASN A 154 7.69 -8.87 14.67
CA ASN A 154 8.52 -8.69 13.48
C ASN A 154 7.90 -7.66 12.51
N VAL A 155 8.08 -6.37 12.87
CA VAL A 155 7.50 -5.23 12.14
C VAL A 155 7.99 -5.16 10.69
N PHE A 156 9.25 -5.57 10.42
CA PHE A 156 9.78 -5.53 9.06
C PHE A 156 9.09 -6.55 8.16
N GLN A 157 8.97 -7.80 8.60
CA GLN A 157 8.29 -8.85 7.85
C GLN A 157 6.81 -8.53 7.65
N HIS A 158 6.14 -7.99 8.68
CA HIS A 158 4.78 -7.50 8.56
C HIS A 158 4.65 -6.48 7.43
N GLY A 159 5.46 -5.43 7.44
CA GLY A 159 5.44 -4.38 6.40
C GLY A 159 5.79 -4.92 5.01
N ALA A 160 6.85 -5.73 4.89
CA ALA A 160 7.28 -6.28 3.61
C ALA A 160 6.21 -7.19 2.97
N SER A 161 5.54 -8.02 3.78
CA SER A 161 4.48 -8.90 3.28
C SER A 161 3.24 -8.11 2.84
N LEU A 162 2.84 -7.07 3.59
CA LEU A 162 1.72 -6.22 3.21
C LEU A 162 2.02 -5.38 1.96
N ILE A 163 3.26 -4.91 1.78
CA ILE A 163 3.66 -4.19 0.55
C ILE A 163 3.50 -5.10 -0.67
N ARG A 164 3.94 -6.38 -0.60
CA ARG A 164 3.76 -7.36 -1.68
C ARG A 164 2.28 -7.64 -1.94
N ALA A 165 1.49 -7.89 -0.90
CA ALA A 165 0.06 -8.13 -1.03
C ALA A 165 -0.66 -6.93 -1.66
N TYR A 166 -0.28 -5.70 -1.26
CA TYR A 166 -0.84 -4.48 -1.83
C TYR A 166 -0.44 -4.30 -3.30
N ALA A 167 0.79 -4.63 -3.68
CA ALA A 167 1.25 -4.60 -5.06
C ALA A 167 0.46 -5.58 -5.95
N ILE A 168 0.13 -6.77 -5.45
CA ILE A 168 -0.74 -7.73 -6.16
C ILE A 168 -2.14 -7.14 -6.31
N GLY A 169 -2.74 -6.62 -5.24
CA GLY A 169 -4.08 -6.03 -5.25
C GLY A 169 -4.20 -4.81 -6.17
N GLN A 170 -3.14 -4.02 -6.31
CA GLN A 170 -3.07 -2.89 -7.26
C GLN A 170 -2.87 -3.32 -8.73
N GLY A 171 -2.83 -4.62 -9.01
CA GLY A 171 -2.73 -5.14 -10.37
C GLY A 171 -3.78 -4.56 -11.31
N ALA A 172 -5.03 -4.47 -10.86
CA ALA A 172 -6.13 -3.90 -11.66
C ALA A 172 -5.88 -2.44 -12.06
N SER A 173 -5.24 -1.64 -11.20
CA SER A 173 -4.88 -0.25 -11.51
C SER A 173 -3.83 -0.17 -12.63
N THR A 174 -2.78 -0.99 -12.56
CA THR A 174 -1.76 -1.05 -13.61
C THR A 174 -2.35 -1.58 -14.92
N GLN A 175 -3.20 -2.60 -14.84
CA GLN A 175 -3.89 -3.17 -15.99
C GLN A 175 -4.78 -2.15 -16.68
N ALA A 176 -5.50 -1.32 -15.91
CA ALA A 176 -6.31 -0.24 -16.46
C ALA A 176 -5.45 0.80 -17.18
N VAL A 177 -4.33 1.23 -16.58
CA VAL A 177 -3.41 2.18 -17.23
C VAL A 177 -2.83 1.60 -18.52
N ILE A 178 -2.31 0.37 -18.49
CA ILE A 178 -1.75 -0.30 -19.66
C ILE A 178 -2.83 -0.50 -20.74
N GLY A 179 -4.05 -0.90 -20.36
CA GLY A 179 -5.18 -1.07 -21.26
C GLY A 179 -5.57 0.24 -21.96
N ILE A 180 -5.66 1.34 -21.22
CA ILE A 180 -5.96 2.67 -21.77
C ILE A 180 -4.87 3.10 -22.75
N VAL A 181 -3.60 2.98 -22.37
CA VAL A 181 -2.47 3.31 -23.25
C VAL A 181 -2.50 2.47 -24.53
N TRP A 182 -2.80 1.17 -24.39
CA TRP A 182 -2.92 0.27 -25.54
C TRP A 182 -4.06 0.68 -26.48
N ILE A 183 -5.25 0.96 -25.94
CA ILE A 183 -6.41 1.38 -26.74
C ILE A 183 -6.12 2.68 -27.49
N ILE A 184 -5.46 3.65 -26.85
CA ILE A 184 -5.07 4.91 -27.50
C ILE A 184 -4.06 4.65 -28.65
N ALA A 185 -3.11 3.73 -28.46
CA ALA A 185 -2.06 3.47 -29.43
C ALA A 185 -2.52 2.56 -30.58
N ALA A 186 -3.34 1.54 -30.29
CA ALA A 186 -3.74 0.50 -31.25
C ALA A 186 -5.17 0.64 -31.78
N GLY A 187 -5.98 1.54 -31.20
CA GLY A 187 -7.39 1.77 -31.60
C GLY A 187 -8.34 0.64 -31.24
N SER A 188 -7.89 -0.41 -30.55
CA SER A 188 -8.72 -1.58 -30.18
C SER A 188 -8.28 -2.20 -28.85
N GLU A 189 -9.18 -2.94 -28.20
CA GLU A 189 -8.83 -3.66 -26.96
C GLU A 189 -7.88 -4.83 -27.25
N PRO A 190 -6.89 -5.09 -26.36
CA PRO A 190 -6.03 -6.26 -26.48
C PRO A 190 -6.82 -7.54 -26.21
N MET A 191 -6.63 -8.56 -27.04
CA MET A 191 -7.34 -9.85 -26.96
C MET A 191 -6.35 -11.02 -26.96
N GLY A 192 -6.80 -12.17 -26.44
CA GLY A 192 -6.07 -13.43 -26.47
C GLY A 192 -4.70 -13.37 -25.75
N PRO A 193 -3.66 -13.98 -26.33
CA PRO A 193 -2.33 -14.06 -25.69
C PRO A 193 -1.70 -12.69 -25.39
N LEU A 194 -1.97 -11.69 -26.22
CA LEU A 194 -1.50 -10.33 -25.99
C LEU A 194 -2.11 -9.72 -24.72
N ARG A 195 -3.43 -9.87 -24.53
CA ARG A 195 -4.12 -9.46 -23.32
C ARG A 195 -3.54 -10.14 -22.09
N ASP A 196 -3.37 -11.46 -22.15
CA ASP A 196 -2.78 -12.25 -21.08
C ASP A 196 -1.39 -11.71 -20.71
N GLY A 197 -0.53 -11.48 -21.71
CA GLY A 197 0.81 -10.95 -21.51
C GLY A 197 0.82 -9.57 -20.85
N LEU A 198 -0.01 -8.64 -21.32
CA LEU A 198 -0.12 -7.29 -20.73
C LEU A 198 -0.61 -7.32 -19.29
N MET A 199 -1.58 -8.19 -18.98
CA MET A 199 -2.09 -8.35 -17.61
C MET A 199 -1.03 -8.96 -16.68
N ILE A 200 -0.29 -9.96 -17.13
CA ILE A 200 0.81 -10.59 -16.38
C ILE A 200 1.92 -9.57 -16.17
N PHE A 201 2.30 -8.84 -17.20
CA PHE A 201 3.32 -7.77 -17.13
C PHE A 201 2.96 -6.71 -16.09
N ALA A 202 1.69 -6.31 -16.00
CA ALA A 202 1.21 -5.36 -14.98
C ALA A 202 1.52 -5.82 -13.55
N TRP A 203 1.25 -7.08 -13.21
CA TRP A 203 1.59 -7.63 -11.89
C TRP A 203 3.09 -7.74 -11.66
N MET A 204 3.85 -8.17 -12.68
CA MET A 204 5.31 -8.25 -12.58
C MET A 204 5.92 -6.88 -12.29
N LEU A 205 5.46 -5.83 -12.98
CA LEU A 205 5.90 -4.47 -12.75
C LEU A 205 5.62 -4.02 -11.31
N ASN A 206 4.41 -4.24 -10.81
CA ASN A 206 4.04 -3.89 -9.43
C ASN A 206 4.91 -4.61 -8.40
N LEU A 207 5.17 -5.90 -8.60
CA LEU A 207 6.01 -6.69 -7.69
C LEU A 207 7.47 -6.24 -7.73
N LEU A 208 8.00 -5.91 -8.90
CA LEU A 208 9.36 -5.36 -9.03
C LEU A 208 9.52 -4.03 -8.29
N VAL A 209 8.53 -3.13 -8.43
CA VAL A 209 8.50 -1.86 -7.69
C VAL A 209 8.43 -2.12 -6.18
N ALA A 210 7.55 -3.03 -5.74
CA ALA A 210 7.42 -3.40 -4.33
C ALA A 210 8.74 -3.96 -3.76
N GLU A 211 9.43 -4.85 -4.48
CA GLU A 211 10.72 -5.41 -4.06
C GLU A 211 11.81 -4.34 -4.00
N GLY A 212 11.87 -3.42 -4.96
CA GLY A 212 12.78 -2.28 -4.93
C GLY A 212 12.57 -1.42 -3.68
N PHE A 213 11.31 -1.13 -3.35
CA PHE A 213 10.95 -0.38 -2.15
C PHE A 213 11.32 -1.12 -0.86
N ILE A 214 11.03 -2.42 -0.76
CA ILE A 214 11.39 -3.25 0.39
C ILE A 214 12.90 -3.33 0.58
N ARG A 215 13.69 -3.46 -0.51
CA ARG A 215 15.16 -3.45 -0.46
C ARG A 215 15.69 -2.13 0.09
N THR A 216 15.11 -1.01 -0.32
CA THR A 216 15.47 0.33 0.18
C THR A 216 15.19 0.46 1.67
N LEU A 217 14.01 0.03 2.15
CA LEU A 217 13.68 0.01 3.57
C LEU A 217 14.64 -0.87 4.39
N ARG A 218 15.02 -2.03 3.86
CA ARG A 218 15.99 -2.95 4.50
C ARG A 218 17.37 -2.30 4.64
N ARG A 219 17.84 -1.60 3.60
CA ARG A 219 19.12 -0.85 3.63
C ARG A 219 19.08 0.25 4.70
N GLN A 220 18.03 1.05 4.74
CA GLN A 220 17.86 2.10 5.75
C GLN A 220 17.88 1.56 7.19
N GLN A 221 17.24 0.41 7.44
CA GLN A 221 17.27 -0.24 8.75
C GLN A 221 18.68 -0.70 9.14
N ARG A 222 19.44 -1.25 8.18
CA ARG A 222 20.85 -1.65 8.42
C ARG A 222 21.70 -0.44 8.81
N TYR A 223 21.62 0.67 8.08
CA TYR A 223 22.38 1.88 8.40
C TYR A 223 22.04 2.45 9.77
N ARG A 224 20.75 2.45 10.14
CA ARG A 224 20.34 2.91 11.49
C ARG A 224 20.91 2.02 12.60
N LYS A 225 20.94 0.71 12.42
CA LYS A 225 21.53 -0.22 13.40
C LYS A 225 23.04 -0.01 13.54
N LEU A 226 23.77 0.12 12.42
CA LEU A 226 25.22 0.38 12.43
C LEU A 226 25.54 1.73 13.10
N GLY A 227 24.83 2.79 12.78
CA GLY A 227 24.99 4.09 13.41
C GLY A 227 24.72 4.09 14.92
N ALA A 228 23.76 3.28 15.38
CA ALA A 228 23.49 3.09 16.80
C ALA A 228 24.63 2.32 17.51
N GLN A 229 25.18 1.30 16.86
CA GLN A 229 26.33 0.54 17.39
C GLN A 229 27.59 1.41 17.52
N VAL A 230 27.90 2.22 16.48
CA VAL A 230 29.05 3.15 16.51
C VAL A 230 28.91 4.19 17.64
N ARG A 231 27.70 4.69 17.88
CA ARG A 231 27.46 5.61 19.01
C ARG A 231 27.64 4.95 20.37
N GLN A 232 27.31 3.67 20.51
CA GLN A 232 27.51 2.91 21.75
C GLN A 232 28.97 2.55 21.99
N SER A 233 29.74 2.31 20.94
CA SER A 233 31.19 2.00 21.05
C SER A 233 32.07 3.22 21.26
N ASN A 234 31.57 4.44 21.02
CA ASN A 234 32.33 5.67 21.20
C ASN A 234 31.56 6.71 22.05
N PRO A 235 31.36 6.45 23.36
CA PRO A 235 30.59 7.34 24.24
C PRO A 235 31.32 8.66 24.58
N THR A 236 32.61 8.77 24.34
CA THR A 236 33.44 9.87 24.84
C THR A 236 33.53 11.08 23.91
N SER A 237 32.98 11.07 22.69
CA SER A 237 33.15 12.19 21.75
C SER A 237 32.09 13.31 21.86
N SER A 238 31.12 13.23 22.77
CA SER A 238 30.06 14.24 22.90
C SER A 238 30.09 15.05 24.19
N SER A 239 30.99 14.74 25.15
CA SER A 239 31.09 15.45 26.43
C SER A 239 32.27 16.41 26.53
N ASP A 240 33.30 16.31 25.64
CA ASP A 240 34.51 17.10 25.81
C ASP A 240 34.59 18.40 25.01
N THR A 241 33.57 18.74 24.21
CA THR A 241 33.60 19.98 23.40
C THR A 241 32.87 21.16 24.03
N LEU A 242 32.26 21.00 25.21
CA LEU A 242 31.58 22.11 25.91
C LEU A 242 32.21 22.55 27.21
N ALA A 243 33.35 21.92 27.63
CA ALA A 243 33.96 22.23 28.93
C ALA A 243 35.20 23.15 28.83
N ASP A 244 35.64 23.55 27.64
CA ASP A 244 36.90 24.31 27.48
C ASP A 244 36.74 25.70 26.83
N CYS A 245 35.62 26.37 27.15
CA CYS A 245 35.47 27.82 26.95
C CYS A 245 35.34 28.54 28.27
N THR A 246 36.34 28.34 29.17
CA THR A 246 36.62 29.28 30.26
C THR A 246 37.41 30.44 29.69
N CYS A 247 36.75 31.57 29.49
CA CYS A 247 37.41 32.85 29.20
C CYS A 247 38.39 33.19 30.36
N PRO A 248 39.65 33.54 30.07
CA PRO A 248 40.56 34.03 31.10
C PRO A 248 40.08 35.39 31.57
N GLY A 249 39.94 35.51 32.89
CA GLY A 249 39.52 36.71 33.58
C GLY A 249 40.43 37.91 33.28
N ASN A 250 39.82 39.03 33.09
CA ASN A 250 40.46 40.32 33.02
C ASN A 250 40.78 40.79 34.50
N VAL A 251 42.03 40.67 34.85
CA VAL A 251 42.57 41.22 36.12
C VAL A 251 43.13 42.59 35.85
N GLY A 252 42.65 43.57 36.56
CA GLY A 252 43.46 44.63 37.09
C GLY A 252 43.62 45.90 36.24
N GLY A 253 43.25 46.96 36.81
CA GLY A 253 43.64 48.31 36.39
C GLY A 253 42.98 49.41 37.17
N ASN A 254 43.36 49.52 38.44
CA ASN A 254 43.20 50.73 39.27
C ASN A 254 43.98 51.88 38.67
N ALA A 255 43.44 53.06 38.57
CA ALA A 255 44.08 54.28 39.02
C ALA A 255 43.35 55.58 38.57
N HIS A 256 42.83 56.27 39.55
CA HIS A 256 43.10 57.67 39.87
C HIS A 256 42.63 58.84 38.95
N LYS A 257 41.91 59.73 39.69
CA LYS A 257 41.93 61.23 39.62
C LYS A 257 41.20 61.91 38.45
N ARG A 258 40.25 62.62 38.74
CA ARG A 258 39.88 63.86 39.39
C ARG A 258 38.47 64.22 39.03
#